data_ab3d0e5a18cb8732f292b19cd59b9ee1
#
_entry.id   ab3d0e5a18cb8732f292b19cd59b9ee1
#
_cell.length_a   1.000
_cell.length_b   1.000
_cell.length_c   1.000
_cell.angle_alpha   90.00
_cell.angle_beta   90.00
_cell.angle_gamma   90.00
#
_symmetry.space_group_name_H-M   'P 1'
#
loop_
_entity.id
_entity.type
_entity.pdbx_description
1 polymer ?
#
loop_
_entity_poly.entity_id
_entity_poly.type
_entity_poly.pdbx_seq_one_letter_code
_entity_poly.pdbx_strand_id
1 'polypeptide(L)'
;MTSSDDLSFRTSDGLKIRYVIDDYTQPWKKCDTIILLHAAMGTMNRFRAWVPYLAGRYRVVRWDMRGHGSSDQPAENLDLSIERLSKDYIELLDHLGVDKVHLVGSSTGGIIGMQAAVEHPKRFLSLTSFAAIPGLAPSTSHNDYNDWEIGLAKEGVRNFLRRTIKQRFHVDQVEPRFVDWFIEESARNDPRFLARFVHMMTKFDFGDRLTEIRCPTLFVVPSGDPVHSMENYNVLRVVPDHRFVVFENMPHNITDAVPDRCAGELVKFLDDVADGTYRKTA
;
A
#
# COMPACT_ATOMS: atom_id res chain seq x y z
N MET A 1 7.89 -27.86 -6.73
CA MET A 1 7.74 -26.40 -6.93
C MET A 1 6.30 -26.17 -7.36
N THR A 2 5.41 -25.89 -6.43
CA THR A 2 4.05 -25.45 -6.78
C THR A 2 4.19 -24.05 -7.35
N SER A 3 3.74 -23.86 -8.59
CA SER A 3 3.71 -22.54 -9.21
C SER A 3 2.95 -21.60 -8.28
N SER A 4 3.48 -20.41 -8.07
CA SER A 4 2.89 -19.36 -7.23
C SER A 4 1.57 -18.81 -7.80
N ASP A 5 0.99 -19.51 -8.77
CA ASP A 5 -0.09 -19.03 -9.58
C ASP A 5 -1.44 -19.39 -8.95
N ASP A 6 -2.23 -18.35 -8.75
CA ASP A 6 -3.67 -18.42 -8.53
C ASP A 6 -4.20 -18.75 -7.13
N LEU A 7 -3.51 -18.34 -6.05
CA LEU A 7 -4.08 -18.42 -4.72
C LEU A 7 -5.21 -17.40 -4.55
N SER A 8 -6.26 -17.79 -3.87
CA SER A 8 -7.39 -16.91 -3.58
C SER A 8 -8.12 -17.33 -2.30
N PHE A 9 -8.80 -16.36 -1.67
CA PHE A 9 -9.76 -16.62 -0.61
C PHE A 9 -11.07 -15.91 -0.91
N ARG A 10 -12.13 -16.25 -0.17
CA ARG A 10 -13.41 -15.54 -0.23
C ARG A 10 -13.60 -14.71 1.01
N THR A 11 -13.96 -13.45 0.79
CA THR A 11 -14.35 -12.54 1.86
C THR A 11 -15.73 -12.91 2.43
N SER A 12 -16.07 -12.40 3.61
CA SER A 12 -17.36 -12.65 4.27
C SER A 12 -18.55 -12.15 3.45
N ASP A 13 -18.37 -11.21 2.54
CA ASP A 13 -19.36 -10.72 1.58
C ASP A 13 -19.28 -11.39 0.21
N GLY A 14 -18.47 -12.47 0.09
CA GLY A 14 -18.46 -13.41 -1.03
C GLY A 14 -17.50 -13.11 -2.17
N LEU A 15 -16.73 -12.02 -2.13
CA LEU A 15 -15.77 -11.70 -3.18
C LEU A 15 -14.54 -12.64 -3.13
N LYS A 16 -14.08 -13.05 -4.30
CA LYS A 16 -12.81 -13.77 -4.43
C LYS A 16 -11.67 -12.78 -4.54
N ILE A 17 -10.77 -12.85 -3.58
CA ILE A 17 -9.57 -12.01 -3.50
C ILE A 17 -8.35 -12.84 -3.89
N ARG A 18 -7.51 -12.30 -4.76
CA ARG A 18 -6.32 -12.95 -5.29
C ARG A 18 -5.08 -12.53 -4.53
N TYR A 19 -4.20 -13.50 -4.26
CA TYR A 19 -2.91 -13.24 -3.62
C TYR A 19 -1.84 -14.20 -4.12
N VAL A 20 -0.59 -13.86 -3.83
CA VAL A 20 0.61 -14.67 -4.11
C VAL A 20 1.45 -14.75 -2.84
N ILE A 21 2.06 -15.88 -2.60
CA ILE A 21 3.05 -16.08 -1.53
C ILE A 21 4.41 -16.30 -2.17
N ASP A 22 5.34 -15.41 -1.88
CA ASP A 22 6.75 -15.56 -2.20
C ASP A 22 7.48 -15.95 -0.91
N ASP A 23 7.85 -17.23 -0.80
CA ASP A 23 8.53 -17.79 0.38
C ASP A 23 9.73 -18.61 -0.08
N TYR A 24 10.92 -18.07 0.14
CA TYR A 24 12.21 -18.71 -0.11
C TYR A 24 13.01 -18.87 1.19
N THR A 25 12.32 -18.83 2.33
CA THR A 25 12.92 -19.03 3.64
C THR A 25 13.33 -20.47 3.85
N GLN A 26 14.16 -20.70 4.86
CA GLN A 26 14.58 -22.07 5.20
C GLN A 26 13.44 -22.81 5.90
N PRO A 27 12.97 -23.96 5.40
CA PRO A 27 11.76 -24.64 5.90
C PRO A 27 11.81 -25.06 7.38
N TRP A 28 13.01 -25.14 7.96
CA TRP A 28 13.21 -25.47 9.37
C TRP A 28 13.31 -24.25 10.29
N LYS A 29 13.21 -23.03 9.74
CA LYS A 29 13.23 -21.80 10.52
C LYS A 29 11.85 -21.17 10.55
N LYS A 30 11.46 -20.73 11.74
CA LYS A 30 10.28 -19.85 11.85
C LYS A 30 10.64 -18.48 11.29
N CYS A 31 9.82 -17.97 10.40
CA CYS A 31 9.94 -16.60 9.88
C CYS A 31 8.62 -15.85 10.06
N ASP A 32 8.72 -14.53 10.16
CA ASP A 32 7.56 -13.66 10.18
C ASP A 32 7.00 -13.45 8.78
N THR A 33 5.72 -13.08 8.71
CA THR A 33 5.04 -12.79 7.46
C THR A 33 4.98 -11.28 7.23
N ILE A 34 5.33 -10.84 6.02
CA ILE A 34 5.12 -9.49 5.53
C ILE A 34 3.93 -9.52 4.56
N ILE A 35 2.98 -8.58 4.72
CA ILE A 35 1.91 -8.39 3.75
C ILE A 35 2.06 -7.04 3.07
N LEU A 36 2.09 -7.05 1.73
CA LEU A 36 2.29 -5.89 0.89
C LEU A 36 0.96 -5.45 0.26
N LEU A 37 0.55 -4.22 0.52
CA LEU A 37 -0.68 -3.62 0.03
C LEU A 37 -0.41 -2.46 -0.94
N HIS A 38 -0.87 -2.61 -2.18
CA HIS A 38 -0.61 -1.68 -3.28
C HIS A 38 -1.42 -0.37 -3.19
N ALA A 39 -1.06 0.62 -4.01
CA ALA A 39 -1.74 1.90 -4.15
C ALA A 39 -3.05 1.77 -4.98
N ALA A 40 -3.89 2.82 -4.98
CA ALA A 40 -5.22 2.86 -5.60
C ALA A 40 -5.31 2.36 -7.05
N MET A 41 -4.31 2.62 -7.87
CA MET A 41 -4.29 2.17 -9.28
C MET A 41 -3.27 1.04 -9.47
N GLY A 42 -2.91 0.36 -8.38
CA GLY A 42 -1.93 -0.71 -8.41
C GLY A 42 -2.55 -2.09 -8.53
N THR A 43 -1.65 -3.07 -8.55
CA THR A 43 -1.92 -4.49 -8.36
C THR A 43 -0.81 -5.08 -7.51
N MET A 44 -0.96 -6.31 -7.06
CA MET A 44 0.08 -7.04 -6.32
C MET A 44 1.42 -7.14 -7.08
N ASN A 45 1.39 -7.03 -8.43
CA ASN A 45 2.58 -7.08 -9.28
C ASN A 45 3.50 -5.86 -9.10
N ARG A 46 3.00 -4.76 -8.55
CA ARG A 46 3.79 -3.55 -8.27
C ARG A 46 4.92 -3.83 -7.26
N PHE A 47 4.77 -4.86 -6.44
CA PHE A 47 5.77 -5.28 -5.47
C PHE A 47 6.70 -6.41 -5.96
N ARG A 48 6.66 -6.80 -7.25
CA ARG A 48 7.52 -7.89 -7.75
C ARG A 48 9.01 -7.63 -7.54
N ALA A 49 9.44 -6.38 -7.75
CA ALA A 49 10.83 -5.99 -7.56
C ALA A 49 11.30 -6.02 -6.09
N TRP A 50 10.38 -6.10 -5.13
CA TRP A 50 10.67 -6.20 -3.69
C TRP A 50 10.98 -7.64 -3.24
N VAL A 51 10.45 -8.62 -3.95
CA VAL A 51 10.54 -10.05 -3.58
C VAL A 51 11.99 -10.50 -3.36
N PRO A 52 12.96 -10.19 -4.23
CA PRO A 52 14.35 -10.59 -4.02
C PRO A 52 15.00 -10.09 -2.72
N TYR A 53 14.53 -8.97 -2.19
CA TYR A 53 15.06 -8.36 -0.97
C TYR A 53 14.44 -8.94 0.30
N LEU A 54 13.23 -9.48 0.21
CA LEU A 54 12.42 -9.86 1.36
C LEU A 54 12.25 -11.38 1.52
N ALA A 55 11.99 -12.09 0.43
CA ALA A 55 11.46 -13.46 0.48
C ALA A 55 12.45 -14.54 0.95
N GLY A 56 13.75 -14.21 1.04
CA GLY A 56 14.75 -15.10 1.66
C GLY A 56 14.76 -15.05 3.19
N ARG A 57 14.06 -14.05 3.78
CA ARG A 57 14.02 -13.81 5.24
C ARG A 57 12.62 -13.86 5.83
N TYR A 58 11.62 -13.53 5.03
CA TYR A 58 10.21 -13.40 5.40
C TYR A 58 9.34 -14.17 4.44
N ARG A 59 8.21 -14.68 4.91
CA ARG A 59 7.11 -15.11 4.04
C ARG A 59 6.41 -13.86 3.53
N VAL A 60 6.53 -13.56 2.24
CA VAL A 60 5.97 -12.34 1.63
C VAL A 60 4.64 -12.65 0.97
N VAL A 61 3.59 -11.95 1.36
CA VAL A 61 2.26 -12.06 0.75
C VAL A 61 1.95 -10.77 0.02
N ARG A 62 1.68 -10.88 -1.26
CA ARG A 62 1.20 -9.79 -2.13
C ARG A 62 -0.20 -10.11 -2.59
N TRP A 63 -1.11 -9.15 -2.56
CA TRP A 63 -2.50 -9.38 -2.91
C TRP A 63 -3.12 -8.21 -3.64
N ASP A 64 -4.14 -8.51 -4.46
CA ASP A 64 -4.95 -7.51 -5.13
C ASP A 64 -6.14 -7.16 -4.23
N MET A 65 -6.28 -5.87 -3.85
CA MET A 65 -7.47 -5.41 -3.14
C MET A 65 -8.75 -5.72 -3.93
N ARG A 66 -9.90 -5.78 -3.26
CA ARG A 66 -11.21 -5.86 -3.96
C ARG A 66 -11.29 -4.85 -5.09
N GLY A 67 -11.78 -5.28 -6.23
CA GLY A 67 -11.91 -4.44 -7.42
C GLY A 67 -10.61 -4.12 -8.15
N HIS A 68 -9.47 -4.65 -7.70
CA HIS A 68 -8.18 -4.42 -8.34
C HIS A 68 -7.61 -5.71 -8.94
N GLY A 69 -6.81 -5.53 -10.00
CA GLY A 69 -6.02 -6.60 -10.61
C GLY A 69 -6.86 -7.79 -11.02
N SER A 70 -6.63 -8.93 -10.36
CA SER A 70 -7.32 -10.21 -10.62
C SER A 70 -8.33 -10.58 -9.52
N SER A 71 -8.55 -9.72 -8.53
CA SER A 71 -9.62 -9.86 -7.55
C SER A 71 -10.98 -9.50 -8.12
N ASP A 72 -12.05 -10.08 -7.55
CA ASP A 72 -13.40 -9.82 -8.01
C ASP A 72 -13.78 -8.34 -7.86
N GLN A 73 -14.56 -7.85 -8.83
CA GLN A 73 -15.16 -6.53 -8.78
C GLN A 73 -16.36 -6.53 -7.83
N PRO A 74 -16.41 -5.66 -6.81
CA PRO A 74 -17.60 -5.53 -6.01
C PRO A 74 -18.75 -4.93 -6.82
N ALA A 75 -19.94 -5.52 -6.71
CA ALA A 75 -21.14 -4.94 -7.28
C ALA A 75 -21.40 -3.53 -6.72
N GLU A 76 -22.15 -2.71 -7.44
CA GLU A 76 -22.38 -1.31 -7.05
C GLU A 76 -23.09 -1.16 -5.70
N ASN A 77 -23.89 -2.14 -5.33
CA ASN A 77 -24.63 -2.18 -4.05
C ASN A 77 -23.84 -2.79 -2.88
N LEU A 78 -22.62 -3.30 -3.13
CA LEU A 78 -21.76 -3.77 -2.05
C LEU A 78 -21.05 -2.60 -1.38
N ASP A 79 -20.82 -2.74 -0.07
CA ASP A 79 -20.09 -1.75 0.71
C ASP A 79 -18.67 -1.54 0.16
N LEU A 80 -18.36 -0.28 -0.09
CA LEU A 80 -17.02 0.19 -0.44
C LEU A 80 -16.65 1.29 0.54
N SER A 81 -16.10 0.89 1.68
CA SER A 81 -15.66 1.76 2.76
C SER A 81 -14.25 1.40 3.19
N ILE A 82 -13.59 2.28 3.91
CA ILE A 82 -12.25 2.03 4.44
C ILE A 82 -12.28 0.89 5.47
N GLU A 83 -13.35 0.80 6.25
CA GLU A 83 -13.57 -0.27 7.24
C GLU A 83 -13.73 -1.62 6.54
N ARG A 84 -14.42 -1.65 5.40
CA ARG A 84 -14.54 -2.89 4.61
C ARG A 84 -13.19 -3.31 4.02
N LEU A 85 -12.37 -2.36 3.56
CA LEU A 85 -11.02 -2.64 3.07
C LEU A 85 -10.09 -3.13 4.19
N SER A 86 -10.18 -2.52 5.37
CA SER A 86 -9.50 -2.98 6.58
C SER A 86 -9.92 -4.40 6.97
N LYS A 87 -11.21 -4.70 6.89
CA LYS A 87 -11.75 -6.04 7.18
C LYS A 87 -11.27 -7.09 6.19
N ASP A 88 -11.17 -6.77 4.88
CA ASP A 88 -10.61 -7.70 3.87
C ASP A 88 -9.20 -8.11 4.24
N TYR A 89 -8.42 -7.17 4.75
CA TYR A 89 -7.08 -7.42 5.21
C TYR A 89 -7.05 -8.45 6.35
N ILE A 90 -7.92 -8.28 7.36
CA ILE A 90 -8.00 -9.21 8.50
C ILE A 90 -8.51 -10.59 8.06
N GLU A 91 -9.47 -10.63 7.16
CA GLU A 91 -9.98 -11.89 6.59
C GLU A 91 -8.88 -12.64 5.80
N LEU A 92 -7.97 -11.91 5.14
CA LEU A 92 -6.78 -12.52 4.54
C LEU A 92 -5.86 -13.14 5.60
N LEU A 93 -5.59 -12.45 6.72
CA LEU A 93 -4.77 -12.99 7.80
C LEU A 93 -5.38 -14.27 8.39
N ASP A 94 -6.69 -14.26 8.61
CA ASP A 94 -7.43 -15.40 9.16
C ASP A 94 -7.39 -16.59 8.20
N HIS A 95 -7.59 -16.33 6.89
CA HIS A 95 -7.46 -17.36 5.85
C HIS A 95 -6.06 -17.97 5.79
N LEU A 96 -5.02 -17.15 5.96
CA LEU A 96 -3.62 -17.62 5.96
C LEU A 96 -3.21 -18.33 7.26
N GLY A 97 -4.05 -18.30 8.29
CA GLY A 97 -3.75 -18.85 9.62
C GLY A 97 -2.62 -18.09 10.33
N VAL A 98 -2.46 -16.78 10.06
CA VAL A 98 -1.39 -15.98 10.61
C VAL A 98 -1.93 -15.04 11.68
N ASP A 99 -1.40 -15.16 12.90
CA ASP A 99 -1.85 -14.34 14.04
C ASP A 99 -1.38 -12.89 13.92
N LYS A 100 -0.08 -12.70 13.66
CA LYS A 100 0.54 -11.37 13.55
C LYS A 100 1.44 -11.26 12.34
N VAL A 101 1.48 -10.07 11.75
CA VAL A 101 2.28 -9.78 10.55
C VAL A 101 2.94 -8.41 10.60
N HIS A 102 3.95 -8.21 9.77
CA HIS A 102 4.41 -6.88 9.37
C HIS A 102 3.55 -6.39 8.22
N LEU A 103 2.88 -5.25 8.41
CA LEU A 103 2.05 -4.62 7.39
C LEU A 103 2.86 -3.58 6.63
N VAL A 104 2.82 -3.63 5.30
CA VAL A 104 3.48 -2.65 4.43
C VAL A 104 2.48 -2.14 3.40
N GLY A 105 2.25 -0.84 3.37
CA GLY A 105 1.32 -0.21 2.43
C GLY A 105 1.95 0.93 1.63
N SER A 106 1.55 1.05 0.36
CA SER A 106 1.93 2.16 -0.52
C SER A 106 0.73 3.07 -0.77
N SER A 107 0.88 4.38 -0.56
CA SER A 107 -0.18 5.38 -0.80
C SER A 107 -1.50 4.98 -0.12
N THR A 108 -2.60 4.79 -0.85
CA THR A 108 -3.88 4.32 -0.29
C THR A 108 -3.76 3.01 0.48
N GLY A 109 -2.85 2.10 0.09
CA GLY A 109 -2.55 0.90 0.87
C GLY A 109 -1.98 1.23 2.26
N GLY A 110 -1.21 2.31 2.38
CA GLY A 110 -0.75 2.82 3.68
C GLY A 110 -1.89 3.41 4.52
N ILE A 111 -2.85 4.12 3.89
CA ILE A 111 -4.05 4.64 4.58
C ILE A 111 -4.87 3.49 5.16
N ILE A 112 -5.16 2.46 4.34
CA ILE A 112 -5.88 1.26 4.78
C ILE A 112 -5.11 0.54 5.88
N GLY A 113 -3.78 0.49 5.76
CA GLY A 113 -2.91 -0.10 6.78
C GLY A 113 -2.98 0.62 8.13
N MET A 114 -3.01 1.94 8.14
CA MET A 114 -3.19 2.74 9.36
C MET A 114 -4.56 2.45 10.01
N GLN A 115 -5.63 2.41 9.22
CA GLN A 115 -6.97 2.04 9.70
C GLN A 115 -6.96 0.63 10.33
N ALA A 116 -6.40 -0.36 9.65
CA ALA A 116 -6.33 -1.73 10.15
C ALA A 116 -5.51 -1.82 11.45
N ALA A 117 -4.40 -1.08 11.56
CA ALA A 117 -3.56 -1.07 12.75
C ALA A 117 -4.28 -0.51 13.98
N VAL A 118 -5.18 0.45 13.80
CA VAL A 118 -6.01 0.99 14.90
C VAL A 118 -7.15 0.06 15.26
N GLU A 119 -7.86 -0.48 14.28
CA GLU A 119 -9.01 -1.37 14.53
C GLU A 119 -8.58 -2.73 15.11
N HIS A 120 -7.39 -3.21 14.71
CA HIS A 120 -6.90 -4.55 15.06
C HIS A 120 -5.46 -4.54 15.60
N PRO A 121 -5.15 -3.76 16.66
CA PRO A 121 -3.76 -3.50 17.10
C PRO A 121 -2.99 -4.75 17.50
N LYS A 122 -3.67 -5.85 17.82
CA LYS A 122 -3.03 -7.12 18.19
C LYS A 122 -2.57 -7.96 16.99
N ARG A 123 -2.95 -7.60 15.77
CA ARG A 123 -2.65 -8.36 14.54
C ARG A 123 -1.37 -7.90 13.85
N PHE A 124 -0.71 -6.84 14.34
CA PHE A 124 0.45 -6.26 13.69
C PHE A 124 1.68 -6.24 14.59
N LEU A 125 2.78 -6.77 14.05
CA LEU A 125 4.13 -6.67 14.64
C LEU A 125 4.71 -5.28 14.37
N SER A 126 4.45 -4.73 13.19
CA SER A 126 4.81 -3.38 12.78
C SER A 126 3.94 -2.90 11.61
N LEU A 127 3.92 -1.58 11.41
CA LEU A 127 3.33 -0.90 10.26
C LEU A 127 4.43 -0.16 9.50
N THR A 128 4.47 -0.31 8.18
CA THR A 128 5.29 0.54 7.30
C THR A 128 4.41 1.17 6.23
N SER A 129 4.50 2.47 6.08
CA SER A 129 3.71 3.24 5.12
C SER A 129 4.62 4.07 4.23
N PHE A 130 4.49 3.88 2.91
CA PHE A 130 5.23 4.61 1.89
C PHE A 130 4.32 5.61 1.18
N ALA A 131 4.73 6.86 1.12
CA ALA A 131 4.03 7.94 0.40
C ALA A 131 2.52 8.01 0.70
N ALA A 132 2.12 7.76 1.95
CA ALA A 132 0.73 7.84 2.40
C ALA A 132 0.54 8.96 3.43
N ILE A 133 -0.60 9.60 3.38
CA ILE A 133 -1.12 10.56 4.36
C ILE A 133 -2.31 9.92 5.08
N PRO A 134 -2.83 10.51 6.17
CA PRO A 134 -3.89 9.85 6.95
C PRO A 134 -5.25 9.76 6.25
N GLY A 135 -5.46 10.44 5.14
CA GLY A 135 -6.70 10.41 4.38
C GLY A 135 -6.61 11.28 3.14
N LEU A 136 -7.60 11.19 2.25
CA LEU A 136 -7.67 12.00 1.04
C LEU A 136 -8.79 13.06 1.10
N ALA A 137 -9.43 13.21 2.26
CA ALA A 137 -10.43 14.27 2.43
C ALA A 137 -9.80 15.67 2.25
N PRO A 138 -10.57 16.68 1.83
CA PRO A 138 -10.06 18.05 1.64
C PRO A 138 -9.44 18.68 2.89
N SER A 139 -9.80 18.18 4.08
CA SER A 139 -9.19 18.54 5.36
C SER A 139 -7.74 18.08 5.51
N THR A 140 -7.37 17.01 4.79
CA THR A 140 -6.07 16.33 4.93
C THR A 140 -5.21 16.48 3.69
N SER A 141 -5.81 16.63 2.52
CA SER A 141 -5.11 16.72 1.24
C SER A 141 -5.53 17.97 0.46
N HIS A 142 -4.55 18.69 -0.10
CA HIS A 142 -4.78 19.86 -0.95
C HIS A 142 -4.90 19.51 -2.43
N ASN A 143 -4.86 18.21 -2.80
CA ASN A 143 -4.95 17.78 -4.19
C ASN A 143 -6.42 17.75 -4.65
N ASP A 144 -6.66 18.16 -5.90
CA ASP A 144 -7.99 18.04 -6.53
C ASP A 144 -8.21 16.62 -7.08
N TYR A 145 -8.76 15.75 -6.24
CA TYR A 145 -9.12 14.39 -6.63
C TYR A 145 -10.36 14.31 -7.53
N ASN A 146 -11.11 15.41 -7.74
CA ASN A 146 -12.21 15.40 -8.70
C ASN A 146 -11.68 15.18 -10.13
N ASP A 147 -10.50 15.75 -10.48
CA ASP A 147 -9.86 15.45 -11.78
C ASP A 147 -9.51 13.97 -11.91
N TRP A 148 -9.15 13.30 -10.82
CA TRP A 148 -8.85 11.88 -10.84
C TRP A 148 -10.11 11.02 -11.06
N GLU A 149 -11.19 11.31 -10.34
CA GLU A 149 -12.47 10.63 -10.49
C GLU A 149 -13.02 10.78 -11.90
N ILE A 150 -13.10 12.03 -12.37
CA ILE A 150 -13.64 12.35 -13.71
C ILE A 150 -12.72 11.80 -14.80
N GLY A 151 -11.41 11.94 -14.67
CA GLY A 151 -10.42 11.47 -15.64
C GLY A 151 -10.44 9.96 -15.78
N LEU A 152 -10.45 9.21 -14.67
CA LEU A 152 -10.56 7.76 -14.71
C LEU A 152 -11.85 7.31 -15.41
N ALA A 153 -13.00 7.92 -15.07
CA ALA A 153 -14.28 7.55 -15.64
C ALA A 153 -14.40 7.86 -17.16
N LYS A 154 -13.84 8.99 -17.61
CA LYS A 154 -13.96 9.46 -18.99
C LYS A 154 -12.86 8.99 -19.92
N GLU A 155 -11.61 9.00 -19.47
CA GLU A 155 -10.42 8.72 -20.29
C GLU A 155 -9.98 7.25 -20.19
N GLY A 156 -10.39 6.55 -19.13
CA GLY A 156 -9.87 5.24 -18.75
C GLY A 156 -8.47 5.32 -18.14
N VAL A 157 -8.07 4.25 -17.45
CA VAL A 157 -6.83 4.22 -16.66
C VAL A 157 -5.58 4.55 -17.48
N ARG A 158 -5.47 3.98 -18.67
CA ARG A 158 -4.28 4.16 -19.54
C ARG A 158 -4.07 5.62 -19.95
N ASN A 159 -5.11 6.28 -20.46
CA ASN A 159 -4.99 7.66 -20.93
C ASN A 159 -4.84 8.62 -19.75
N PHE A 160 -5.58 8.41 -18.67
CA PHE A 160 -5.44 9.17 -17.45
C PHE A 160 -3.99 9.12 -16.90
N LEU A 161 -3.39 7.93 -16.85
CA LEU A 161 -2.00 7.80 -16.39
C LEU A 161 -0.99 8.42 -17.35
N ARG A 162 -1.16 8.26 -18.67
CA ARG A 162 -0.29 8.94 -19.64
C ARG A 162 -0.30 10.45 -19.45
N ARG A 163 -1.46 11.05 -19.23
CA ARG A 163 -1.61 12.48 -18.98
C ARG A 163 -0.96 12.93 -17.66
N THR A 164 -1.05 12.10 -16.63
CA THR A 164 -0.65 12.44 -15.26
C THR A 164 0.65 11.78 -14.80
N ILE A 165 1.42 11.14 -15.69
CA ILE A 165 2.57 10.31 -15.31
C ILE A 165 3.67 11.10 -14.57
N LYS A 166 3.85 12.37 -14.89
CA LYS A 166 4.80 13.26 -14.23
C LYS A 166 4.48 13.53 -12.75
N GLN A 167 3.23 13.28 -12.32
CA GLN A 167 2.87 13.33 -10.91
C GLN A 167 3.39 12.09 -10.14
N ARG A 168 3.80 11.05 -10.85
CA ARG A 168 4.21 9.76 -10.27
C ARG A 168 5.70 9.53 -10.33
N PHE A 169 6.34 9.99 -11.41
CA PHE A 169 7.75 9.72 -11.67
C PHE A 169 8.45 10.95 -12.26
N HIS A 170 9.74 11.07 -11.98
CA HIS A 170 10.65 11.84 -12.81
C HIS A 170 10.94 11.00 -14.06
N VAL A 171 10.16 11.21 -15.12
CA VAL A 171 10.15 10.36 -16.33
C VAL A 171 11.50 10.30 -17.07
N ASP A 172 12.35 11.27 -16.86
CA ASP A 172 13.72 11.35 -17.36
C ASP A 172 14.74 10.53 -16.53
N GLN A 173 14.33 10.05 -15.35
CA GLN A 173 15.17 9.28 -14.43
C GLN A 173 14.77 7.80 -14.35
N VAL A 174 13.75 7.39 -15.09
CA VAL A 174 13.28 5.99 -15.14
C VAL A 174 13.30 5.48 -16.59
N GLU A 175 13.45 4.18 -16.75
CA GLU A 175 13.42 3.59 -18.09
C GLU A 175 12.04 3.77 -18.74
N PRO A 176 11.96 4.16 -20.03
CA PRO A 176 10.67 4.28 -20.73
C PRO A 176 9.83 3.01 -20.70
N ARG A 177 10.44 1.82 -20.80
CA ARG A 177 9.77 0.53 -20.69
C ARG A 177 9.15 0.29 -19.33
N PHE A 178 9.74 0.83 -18.25
CA PHE A 178 9.16 0.80 -16.93
C PHE A 178 7.87 1.62 -16.87
N VAL A 179 7.85 2.81 -17.47
CA VAL A 179 6.66 3.67 -17.53
C VAL A 179 5.53 2.96 -18.31
N ASP A 180 5.86 2.37 -19.45
CA ASP A 180 4.88 1.60 -20.24
C ASP A 180 4.32 0.42 -19.44
N TRP A 181 5.18 -0.35 -18.78
CA TRP A 181 4.76 -1.46 -17.93
C TRP A 181 3.85 -0.98 -16.78
N PHE A 182 4.22 0.12 -16.12
CA PHE A 182 3.45 0.70 -15.03
C PHE A 182 2.03 1.08 -15.48
N ILE A 183 1.92 1.71 -16.64
CA ILE A 183 0.63 2.11 -17.23
C ILE A 183 -0.20 0.88 -17.60
N GLU A 184 0.40 -0.10 -18.27
CA GLU A 184 -0.31 -1.31 -18.71
C GLU A 184 -0.74 -2.18 -17.50
N GLU A 185 0.10 -2.31 -16.49
CA GLU A 185 -0.27 -3.03 -15.27
C GLU A 185 -1.41 -2.33 -14.52
N SER A 186 -1.38 -1.00 -14.44
CA SER A 186 -2.47 -0.23 -13.83
C SER A 186 -3.76 -0.30 -14.66
N ALA A 187 -3.65 -0.36 -15.98
CA ALA A 187 -4.80 -0.44 -16.91
C ALA A 187 -5.55 -1.80 -16.86
N ARG A 188 -5.07 -2.77 -16.07
CA ARG A 188 -5.82 -3.99 -15.74
C ARG A 188 -7.00 -3.74 -14.83
N ASN A 189 -7.01 -2.60 -14.13
CA ASN A 189 -8.10 -2.21 -13.24
C ASN A 189 -9.28 -1.60 -14.02
N ASP A 190 -10.50 -1.84 -13.56
CA ASP A 190 -11.69 -1.22 -14.10
C ASP A 190 -11.73 0.27 -13.78
N PRO A 191 -11.80 1.17 -14.78
CA PRO A 191 -11.77 2.62 -14.55
C PRO A 191 -12.99 3.13 -13.79
N ARG A 192 -14.17 2.50 -13.94
CA ARG A 192 -15.40 2.89 -13.23
C ARG A 192 -15.28 2.53 -11.75
N PHE A 193 -14.73 1.35 -11.47
CA PHE A 193 -14.45 0.97 -10.09
C PHE A 193 -13.43 1.92 -9.46
N LEU A 194 -12.32 2.22 -10.15
CA LEU A 194 -11.30 3.13 -9.63
C LEU A 194 -11.86 4.53 -9.35
N ALA A 195 -12.75 5.04 -10.20
CA ALA A 195 -13.43 6.33 -9.95
C ALA A 195 -14.25 6.28 -8.65
N ARG A 196 -15.03 5.21 -8.43
CA ARG A 196 -15.78 4.98 -7.17
C ARG A 196 -14.84 4.85 -5.98
N PHE A 197 -13.74 4.13 -6.14
CA PHE A 197 -12.74 3.95 -5.08
C PHE A 197 -12.10 5.29 -4.69
N VAL A 198 -11.67 6.10 -5.66
CA VAL A 198 -11.14 7.45 -5.38
C VAL A 198 -12.20 8.30 -4.69
N HIS A 199 -13.43 8.32 -5.19
CA HIS A 199 -14.52 9.04 -4.57
C HIS A 199 -14.77 8.64 -3.10
N MET A 200 -14.72 7.35 -2.80
CA MET A 200 -14.83 6.87 -1.41
C MET A 200 -13.66 7.36 -0.57
N MET A 201 -12.43 7.23 -1.07
CA MET A 201 -11.22 7.64 -0.34
C MET A 201 -11.18 9.15 -0.04
N THR A 202 -11.77 10.00 -0.90
CA THR A 202 -11.83 11.45 -0.66
C THR A 202 -12.78 11.86 0.47
N LYS A 203 -13.57 10.94 0.98
CA LYS A 203 -14.45 11.18 2.15
C LYS A 203 -13.80 10.78 3.47
N PHE A 204 -12.61 10.17 3.40
CA PHE A 204 -11.95 9.59 4.55
C PHE A 204 -10.82 10.48 5.06
N ASP A 205 -10.84 10.73 6.36
CA ASP A 205 -9.77 11.37 7.13
C ASP A 205 -9.57 10.60 8.44
N PHE A 206 -8.35 10.14 8.63
CA PHE A 206 -7.94 9.35 9.79
C PHE A 206 -7.11 10.17 10.80
N GLY A 207 -6.85 11.45 10.52
CA GLY A 207 -5.90 12.30 11.27
C GLY A 207 -6.08 12.25 12.79
N ASP A 208 -7.29 12.34 13.27
CA ASP A 208 -7.62 12.36 14.71
C ASP A 208 -7.30 11.03 15.42
N ARG A 209 -7.17 9.93 14.66
CA ARG A 209 -6.93 8.58 15.20
C ARG A 209 -5.49 8.09 15.10
N LEU A 210 -4.58 8.86 14.51
CA LEU A 210 -3.17 8.48 14.35
C LEU A 210 -2.49 8.12 15.68
N THR A 211 -2.87 8.80 16.77
CA THR A 211 -2.35 8.53 18.11
C THR A 211 -2.80 7.19 18.70
N GLU A 212 -3.75 6.49 18.06
CA GLU A 212 -4.22 5.16 18.48
C GLU A 212 -3.35 4.02 17.93
N ILE A 213 -2.47 4.28 16.96
CA ILE A 213 -1.53 3.27 16.42
C ILE A 213 -0.57 2.86 17.53
N ARG A 214 -0.45 1.55 17.81
CA ARG A 214 0.28 0.99 18.94
C ARG A 214 1.53 0.20 18.58
N CYS A 215 1.63 -0.25 17.33
CA CYS A 215 2.83 -0.99 16.89
C CYS A 215 3.95 -0.04 16.44
N PRO A 216 5.21 -0.48 16.47
CA PRO A 216 6.31 0.24 15.82
C PRO A 216 5.96 0.58 14.38
N THR A 217 6.16 1.84 13.99
CA THR A 217 5.71 2.34 12.69
C THR A 217 6.85 3.03 11.95
N LEU A 218 7.01 2.70 10.66
CA LEU A 218 7.91 3.38 9.73
C LEU A 218 7.09 4.17 8.70
N PHE A 219 7.35 5.45 8.62
CA PHE A 219 6.88 6.31 7.52
C PHE A 219 8.04 6.66 6.60
N VAL A 220 7.91 6.35 5.32
CA VAL A 220 8.86 6.76 4.28
C VAL A 220 8.14 7.67 3.30
N VAL A 221 8.54 8.92 3.26
CA VAL A 221 7.82 9.96 2.51
C VAL A 221 8.73 10.65 1.49
N PRO A 222 8.23 10.94 0.27
CA PRO A 222 8.98 11.67 -0.73
C PRO A 222 8.83 13.18 -0.55
N SER A 223 9.94 13.96 -0.55
CA SER A 223 9.87 15.42 -0.40
C SER A 223 9.55 16.16 -1.71
N GLY A 224 9.74 15.52 -2.85
CA GLY A 224 9.39 16.05 -4.18
C GLY A 224 8.03 15.56 -4.69
N ASP A 225 7.13 15.17 -3.81
CA ASP A 225 5.82 14.62 -4.16
C ASP A 225 4.87 15.72 -4.68
N PRO A 226 4.44 15.67 -5.96
CA PRO A 226 3.45 16.62 -6.47
C PRO A 226 2.00 16.28 -6.08
N VAL A 227 1.76 15.13 -5.45
CA VAL A 227 0.43 14.70 -4.98
C VAL A 227 0.18 15.15 -3.55
N HIS A 228 1.22 15.08 -2.68
CA HIS A 228 1.12 15.48 -1.28
C HIS A 228 2.30 16.37 -0.89
N SER A 229 2.01 17.44 -0.15
CA SER A 229 3.05 18.31 0.40
C SER A 229 3.72 17.67 1.63
N MET A 230 4.91 18.17 1.98
CA MET A 230 5.56 17.78 3.24
C MET A 230 4.73 18.14 4.47
N GLU A 231 3.89 19.16 4.40
CA GLU A 231 2.95 19.51 5.46
C GLU A 231 1.93 18.40 5.69
N ASN A 232 1.37 17.85 4.60
CA ASN A 232 0.47 16.68 4.68
C ASN A 232 1.15 15.45 5.31
N TYR A 233 2.44 15.23 5.04
CA TYR A 233 3.19 14.12 5.64
C TYR A 233 3.57 14.35 7.10
N ASN A 234 3.87 15.60 7.49
CA ASN A 234 4.32 15.91 8.85
C ASN A 234 3.26 15.61 9.92
N VAL A 235 1.97 15.56 9.58
CA VAL A 235 0.91 15.17 10.52
C VAL A 235 1.09 13.74 11.05
N LEU A 236 1.79 12.87 10.31
CA LEU A 236 2.09 11.49 10.72
C LEU A 236 3.02 11.42 11.94
N ARG A 237 3.76 12.48 12.26
CA ARG A 237 4.68 12.53 13.39
C ARG A 237 3.99 12.49 14.76
N VAL A 238 2.65 12.61 14.79
CA VAL A 238 1.89 12.44 16.04
C VAL A 238 1.74 10.97 16.47
N VAL A 239 2.06 9.99 15.58
CA VAL A 239 2.05 8.58 15.93
C VAL A 239 3.08 8.31 17.03
N PRO A 240 2.68 7.69 18.18
CA PRO A 240 3.54 7.66 19.37
C PRO A 240 4.86 6.92 19.20
N ASP A 241 4.86 5.86 18.42
CA ASP A 241 6.04 5.00 18.20
C ASP A 241 6.34 4.92 16.70
N HIS A 242 7.00 5.96 16.18
CA HIS A 242 7.28 6.06 14.75
C HIS A 242 8.75 6.37 14.45
N ARG A 243 9.18 5.91 13.26
CA ARG A 243 10.37 6.37 12.54
C ARG A 243 9.91 7.07 11.27
N PHE A 244 10.45 8.26 11.00
CA PHE A 244 10.09 9.08 9.85
C PHE A 244 11.31 9.29 8.97
N VAL A 245 11.25 8.79 7.73
CA VAL A 245 12.35 8.85 6.75
C VAL A 245 11.89 9.65 5.54
N VAL A 246 12.68 10.63 5.15
CA VAL A 246 12.41 11.45 3.96
C VAL A 246 13.29 10.98 2.81
N PHE A 247 12.68 10.67 1.68
CA PHE A 247 13.36 10.45 0.41
C PHE A 247 13.40 11.77 -0.36
N GLU A 248 14.54 12.45 -0.26
CA GLU A 248 14.70 13.78 -0.81
C GLU A 248 14.51 13.82 -2.32
N ASN A 249 13.77 14.83 -2.79
CA ASN A 249 13.48 15.10 -4.20
C ASN A 249 12.87 13.92 -4.98
N MET A 250 12.23 13.00 -4.28
CA MET A 250 11.55 11.87 -4.93
C MET A 250 10.08 12.18 -5.19
N PRO A 251 9.51 11.67 -6.32
CA PRO A 251 8.09 11.81 -6.65
C PRO A 251 7.24 10.78 -5.89
N HIS A 252 5.91 10.83 -6.08
CA HIS A 252 4.93 10.06 -5.30
C HIS A 252 5.18 8.54 -5.26
N ASN A 253 5.44 7.92 -6.42
CA ASN A 253 5.51 6.46 -6.54
C ASN A 253 6.90 5.89 -6.22
N ILE A 254 7.45 6.20 -5.05
CA ILE A 254 8.79 5.73 -4.63
C ILE A 254 8.88 4.21 -4.56
N THR A 255 7.81 3.50 -4.19
CA THR A 255 7.77 2.04 -4.09
C THR A 255 8.00 1.33 -5.42
N ASP A 256 7.71 2.01 -6.53
CA ASP A 256 7.90 1.53 -7.88
C ASP A 256 9.20 2.05 -8.52
N ALA A 257 9.54 3.32 -8.25
CA ALA A 257 10.69 3.99 -8.84
C ALA A 257 12.03 3.52 -8.25
N VAL A 258 12.07 3.28 -6.94
CA VAL A 258 13.28 2.89 -6.20
C VAL A 258 12.99 1.73 -5.23
N PRO A 259 12.54 0.56 -5.75
CA PRO A 259 12.09 -0.56 -4.94
C PRO A 259 13.18 -1.13 -4.03
N ASP A 260 14.43 -1.15 -4.49
CA ASP A 260 15.60 -1.57 -3.74
C ASP A 260 15.84 -0.68 -2.49
N ARG A 261 15.78 0.63 -2.67
CA ARG A 261 15.95 1.59 -1.59
C ARG A 261 14.81 1.50 -0.57
N CYS A 262 13.56 1.38 -1.05
CA CYS A 262 12.39 1.21 -0.18
C CYS A 262 12.46 -0.11 0.61
N ALA A 263 12.78 -1.23 -0.05
CA ALA A 263 12.94 -2.52 0.60
C ALA A 263 14.11 -2.51 1.59
N GLY A 264 15.20 -1.81 1.30
CA GLY A 264 16.34 -1.64 2.19
C GLY A 264 15.97 -0.91 3.48
N GLU A 265 15.21 0.19 3.41
CA GLU A 265 14.71 0.90 4.60
C GLU A 265 13.74 0.02 5.42
N LEU A 266 12.87 -0.72 4.74
CA LEU A 266 11.99 -1.68 5.42
C LEU A 266 12.80 -2.74 6.19
N VAL A 267 13.75 -3.40 5.53
CA VAL A 267 14.56 -4.46 6.17
C VAL A 267 15.31 -3.92 7.38
N LYS A 268 15.95 -2.75 7.25
CA LYS A 268 16.64 -2.10 8.36
C LYS A 268 15.70 -1.81 9.54
N PHE A 269 14.50 -1.31 9.26
CA PHE A 269 13.50 -1.06 10.29
C PHE A 269 13.06 -2.36 11.00
N LEU A 270 12.78 -3.42 10.21
CA LEU A 270 12.36 -4.72 10.75
C LEU A 270 13.46 -5.38 11.59
N ASP A 271 14.73 -5.26 11.18
CA ASP A 271 15.88 -5.73 11.96
C ASP A 271 15.98 -5.00 13.31
N ASP A 272 15.90 -3.67 13.28
CA ASP A 272 15.93 -2.87 14.50
C ASP A 272 14.77 -3.20 15.48
N VAL A 273 13.58 -3.50 14.92
CA VAL A 273 12.40 -3.94 15.71
C VAL A 273 12.65 -5.32 16.33
N ALA A 274 13.16 -6.27 15.55
CA ALA A 274 13.42 -7.65 15.99
C ALA A 274 14.51 -7.70 17.07
N ASP A 275 15.56 -6.90 16.92
CA ASP A 275 16.70 -6.85 17.85
C ASP A 275 16.43 -5.96 19.08
N GLY A 276 15.26 -5.30 19.15
CA GLY A 276 14.92 -4.34 20.21
C GLY A 276 15.80 -3.08 20.20
N THR A 277 16.48 -2.81 19.10
CA THR A 277 17.35 -1.62 18.90
C THR A 277 16.63 -0.48 18.22
N TYR A 278 15.38 -0.70 17.83
CA TYR A 278 14.53 0.32 17.23
C TYR A 278 14.52 1.60 18.06
N ARG A 279 14.72 2.74 17.38
CA ARG A 279 14.64 4.08 17.99
C ARG A 279 13.61 4.88 17.20
N LYS A 280 12.62 5.40 17.90
CA LYS A 280 11.65 6.33 17.32
C LYS A 280 12.33 7.65 16.92
N THR A 281 11.79 8.32 15.93
CA THR A 281 12.18 9.70 15.59
C THR A 281 11.65 10.65 16.68
N ALA A 282 12.47 11.64 17.03
CA ALA A 282 12.09 12.68 17.99
C ALA A 282 11.07 13.65 17.36
#